data_5b5d980bf0bcdd2a5c3b0287d4eeb265
#
_entry.id   5b5d980bf0bcdd2a5c3b0287d4eeb265
#
_cell.length_a   1.000
_cell.length_b   1.000
_cell.length_c   1.000
_cell.angle_alpha   90.00
_cell.angle_beta   90.00
_cell.angle_gamma   90.00
#
_symmetry.space_group_name_H-M   'P 1'
#
loop_
_entity.id
_entity.type
_entity.pdbx_description
1 polymer ?
#
loop_
_entity_poly.entity_id
_entity_poly.type
_entity_poly.pdbx_seq_one_letter_code
_entity_poly.pdbx_strand_id
1 'polypeptide(L)'
;MIRFALIAASVLGFALTAALGNFMAPLLQELERFRPQEQQEPQTPVQSRVPALGGLCLMVSTLAAVGVGWTAACIAQPTLLGSESQLMTRLLIALFGAQAFGAIGLADDAARLRSRAQLGLRRLPRLALEAAAAAAVLVLLAVNGCLPTGLQLPGAGYVELGGAAPVLWGLVLVALAECARTADGADGTVCGTAFAAMLGLMMLETRLGWFPLAVLPAALAGALLAFLLWNFPPAKLRPGSCGCLYLAGVLGCVPLCIGYAELSIPLALPFWAEGGMVLLQILYHRITGRPLFRAAPLHRWLEARGAGPVTVFYWLCALGVCGLALALAFVR
;
A
#
# COMPACT_ATOMS: atom_id res chain seq x y z
N MET A 1 28.17 6.03 -1.62
CA MET A 1 27.41 7.30 -1.53
C MET A 1 25.90 7.10 -1.73
N ILE A 2 25.43 6.31 -2.71
CA ILE A 2 23.97 6.05 -2.90
C ILE A 2 23.33 5.40 -1.65
N ARG A 3 24.04 4.51 -0.93
CA ARG A 3 23.56 3.94 0.34
C ARG A 3 23.25 5.03 1.38
N PHE A 4 23.99 6.11 1.39
CA PHE A 4 23.71 7.26 2.26
C PHE A 4 22.38 7.93 1.89
N ALA A 5 22.07 8.05 0.59
CA ALA A 5 20.80 8.62 0.13
C ALA A 5 19.60 7.78 0.59
N LEU A 6 19.71 6.44 0.58
CA LEU A 6 18.65 5.56 1.08
C LEU A 6 18.45 5.71 2.60
N ILE A 7 19.55 5.77 3.35
CA ILE A 7 19.50 5.99 4.81
C ILE A 7 18.88 7.36 5.10
N ALA A 8 19.31 8.41 4.40
CA ALA A 8 18.76 9.76 4.56
C ALA A 8 17.25 9.81 4.25
N ALA A 9 16.82 9.16 3.15
CA ALA A 9 15.40 9.04 2.80
C ALA A 9 14.59 8.31 3.88
N SER A 10 15.12 7.20 4.41
CA SER A 10 14.44 6.43 5.46
C SER A 10 14.35 7.21 6.78
N VAL A 11 15.46 7.85 7.21
CA VAL A 11 15.48 8.66 8.43
C VAL A 11 14.57 9.88 8.31
N LEU A 12 14.56 10.53 7.16
CA LEU A 12 13.69 11.67 6.92
C LEU A 12 12.22 11.25 6.86
N GLY A 13 11.91 10.14 6.18
CA GLY A 13 10.57 9.55 6.18
C GLY A 13 10.06 9.25 7.59
N PHE A 14 10.92 8.65 8.42
CA PHE A 14 10.61 8.42 9.84
C PHE A 14 10.37 9.74 10.58
N ALA A 15 11.29 10.69 10.51
CA ALA A 15 11.21 11.94 11.27
C ALA A 15 9.99 12.79 10.88
N LEU A 16 9.70 12.90 9.57
CA LEU A 16 8.53 13.65 9.10
C LEU A 16 7.22 12.97 9.48
N THR A 17 7.13 11.64 9.37
CA THR A 17 5.93 10.91 9.78
C THR A 17 5.74 11.00 11.29
N ALA A 18 6.82 10.94 12.09
CA ALA A 18 6.76 11.13 13.53
C ALA A 18 6.26 12.53 13.89
N ALA A 19 6.77 13.56 13.24
CA ALA A 19 6.33 14.94 13.46
C ALA A 19 4.86 15.15 13.08
N LEU A 20 4.48 14.72 11.87
CA LEU A 20 3.10 14.82 11.39
C LEU A 20 2.12 14.01 12.25
N GLY A 21 2.49 12.80 12.68
CA GLY A 21 1.66 11.98 13.56
C GLY A 21 1.42 12.63 14.91
N ASN A 22 2.43 13.26 15.51
CA ASN A 22 2.29 14.01 16.76
C ASN A 22 1.31 15.19 16.63
N PHE A 23 1.23 15.81 15.47
CA PHE A 23 0.30 16.91 15.21
C PHE A 23 -1.10 16.39 14.84
N MET A 24 -1.17 15.41 13.94
CA MET A 24 -2.44 14.92 13.38
C MET A 24 -3.24 14.05 14.38
N ALA A 25 -2.56 13.23 15.20
CA ALA A 25 -3.25 12.32 16.10
C ALA A 25 -4.15 13.05 17.11
N PRO A 26 -3.69 14.09 17.87
CA PRO A 26 -4.57 14.82 18.77
C PRO A 26 -5.67 15.60 18.04
N LEU A 27 -5.33 16.25 16.91
CA LEU A 27 -6.29 17.01 16.11
C LEU A 27 -7.47 16.14 15.62
N LEU A 28 -7.16 14.96 15.10
CA LEU A 28 -8.18 14.04 14.60
C LEU A 28 -9.00 13.41 15.73
N GLN A 29 -8.39 13.14 16.88
CA GLN A 29 -9.11 12.65 18.06
C GLN A 29 -10.07 13.70 18.60
N GLU A 30 -9.73 14.97 18.58
CA GLU A 30 -10.64 16.06 18.95
C GLU A 30 -11.82 16.15 17.97
N LEU A 31 -11.57 16.08 16.67
CA LEU A 31 -12.63 16.08 15.65
C LEU A 31 -13.61 14.91 15.84
N GLU A 32 -13.14 13.73 16.23
CA GLU A 32 -14.01 12.58 16.54
C GLU A 32 -14.80 12.76 17.85
N ARG A 33 -14.28 13.49 18.84
CA ARG A 33 -15.00 13.79 20.09
C ARG A 33 -16.19 14.72 19.90
N PHE A 34 -16.10 15.66 18.95
CA PHE A 34 -17.18 16.60 18.64
C PHE A 34 -18.29 16.00 17.76
N ARG A 35 -18.17 14.73 17.34
CA ARG A 35 -19.25 14.04 16.61
C ARG A 35 -20.45 13.76 17.50
N PRO A 36 -21.68 14.09 17.06
CA PRO A 36 -22.91 13.81 17.82
C PRO A 36 -23.05 12.32 18.13
N GLN A 37 -23.32 12.02 19.42
CA GLN A 37 -23.48 10.63 19.92
C GLN A 37 -24.67 9.88 19.31
N GLU A 38 -25.67 10.59 18.79
CA GLU A 38 -26.88 10.01 18.15
C GLU A 38 -26.59 9.17 16.89
N GLN A 39 -25.37 9.24 16.36
CA GLN A 39 -24.97 8.54 15.15
C GLN A 39 -24.13 7.28 15.42
N GLN A 40 -23.93 6.94 16.68
CA GLN A 40 -23.18 5.75 17.07
C GLN A 40 -24.15 4.58 17.23
N GLU A 41 -24.13 3.63 16.30
CA GLU A 41 -24.82 2.36 16.51
C GLU A 41 -24.28 1.70 17.79
N PRO A 42 -25.18 1.20 18.69
CA PRO A 42 -24.78 0.64 19.99
C PRO A 42 -23.88 -0.59 19.93
N GLN A 43 -23.63 -1.14 18.75
CA GLN A 43 -22.91 -2.40 18.53
C GLN A 43 -21.53 -2.23 17.88
N THR A 44 -21.03 -1.00 17.63
CA THR A 44 -19.70 -0.82 17.06
C THR A 44 -18.62 -1.01 18.12
N PRO A 45 -17.67 -1.94 17.93
CA PRO A 45 -16.54 -2.11 18.85
C PRO A 45 -15.74 -0.82 19.00
N VAL A 46 -15.03 -0.67 20.11
CA VAL A 46 -14.17 0.51 20.43
C VAL A 46 -13.22 0.88 19.28
N GLN A 47 -12.86 -0.07 18.43
CA GLN A 47 -12.03 0.11 17.24
C GLN A 47 -12.61 1.11 16.21
N SER A 48 -13.92 1.32 16.17
CA SER A 48 -14.56 2.27 15.24
C SER A 48 -14.35 3.75 15.59
N ARG A 49 -13.81 4.04 16.78
CA ARG A 49 -13.56 5.41 17.26
C ARG A 49 -12.17 5.95 16.94
N VAL A 50 -11.32 5.14 16.32
CA VAL A 50 -9.96 5.55 15.96
C VAL A 50 -9.99 6.30 14.63
N PRO A 51 -9.48 7.55 14.57
CA PRO A 51 -9.50 8.34 13.34
C PRO A 51 -8.71 7.69 12.20
N ALA A 52 -9.25 7.75 10.98
CA ALA A 52 -8.78 6.99 9.81
C ALA A 52 -8.13 7.86 8.72
N LEU A 53 -7.52 9.00 9.06
CA LEU A 53 -6.84 9.90 8.11
C LEU A 53 -5.31 9.84 8.19
N GLY A 54 -4.76 8.86 8.88
CA GLY A 54 -3.32 8.73 9.09
C GLY A 54 -2.51 8.50 7.81
N GLY A 55 -3.15 7.98 6.75
CA GLY A 55 -2.51 7.78 5.45
C GLY A 55 -1.95 9.07 4.82
N LEU A 56 -2.53 10.22 5.13
CA LEU A 56 -2.01 11.50 4.67
C LEU A 56 -0.59 11.78 5.20
N CYS A 57 -0.30 11.38 6.45
CA CYS A 57 1.06 11.49 7.00
C CYS A 57 2.06 10.66 6.19
N LEU A 58 1.68 9.44 5.79
CA LEU A 58 2.51 8.56 4.97
C LEU A 58 2.77 9.17 3.59
N MET A 59 1.74 9.67 2.92
CA MET A 59 1.84 10.27 1.59
C MET A 59 2.77 11.49 1.57
N VAL A 60 2.56 12.44 2.49
CA VAL A 60 3.32 13.69 2.53
C VAL A 60 4.77 13.45 2.94
N SER A 61 4.99 12.68 4.01
CA SER A 61 6.34 12.39 4.49
C SER A 61 7.16 11.60 3.48
N THR A 62 6.57 10.60 2.82
CA THR A 62 7.27 9.81 1.80
C THR A 62 7.60 10.66 0.57
N LEU A 63 6.67 11.50 0.11
CA LEU A 63 6.91 12.39 -1.03
C LEU A 63 8.11 13.33 -0.76
N ALA A 64 8.14 13.97 0.40
CA ALA A 64 9.24 14.85 0.79
C ALA A 64 10.56 14.08 0.97
N ALA A 65 10.52 12.92 1.61
CA ALA A 65 11.70 12.10 1.85
C ALA A 65 12.30 11.52 0.55
N VAL A 66 11.45 11.12 -0.42
CA VAL A 66 11.89 10.70 -1.75
C VAL A 66 12.55 11.87 -2.49
N GLY A 67 11.97 13.06 -2.46
CA GLY A 67 12.57 14.25 -3.07
C GLY A 67 13.99 14.52 -2.56
N VAL A 68 14.17 14.53 -1.25
CA VAL A 68 15.49 14.74 -0.63
C VAL A 68 16.44 13.56 -0.90
N GLY A 69 15.95 12.32 -0.77
CA GLY A 69 16.75 11.12 -1.04
C GLY A 69 17.23 11.04 -2.49
N TRP A 70 16.35 11.38 -3.45
CA TRP A 70 16.71 11.40 -4.85
C TRP A 70 17.74 12.50 -5.17
N THR A 71 17.55 13.73 -4.65
CA THR A 71 18.54 14.79 -4.83
C THR A 71 19.89 14.41 -4.25
N ALA A 72 19.92 13.80 -3.07
CA ALA A 72 21.14 13.28 -2.46
C ALA A 72 21.80 12.19 -3.32
N ALA A 73 21.01 11.30 -3.94
CA ALA A 73 21.51 10.28 -4.87
C ALA A 73 22.11 10.91 -6.13
N CYS A 74 21.48 11.92 -6.72
CA CYS A 74 21.98 12.65 -7.89
C CYS A 74 23.26 13.42 -7.60
N ILE A 75 23.39 14.03 -6.43
CA ILE A 75 24.63 14.70 -5.99
C ILE A 75 25.76 13.66 -5.83
N ALA A 76 25.42 12.48 -5.29
CA ALA A 76 26.38 11.42 -5.08
C ALA A 76 26.83 10.74 -6.40
N GLN A 77 25.94 10.72 -7.39
CA GLN A 77 26.18 10.10 -8.70
C GLN A 77 25.47 10.93 -9.80
N PRO A 78 26.15 11.94 -10.38
CA PRO A 78 25.55 12.84 -11.39
C PRO A 78 25.07 12.12 -12.66
N THR A 79 25.59 10.93 -12.96
CA THR A 79 25.16 10.08 -14.11
C THR A 79 23.70 9.66 -14.04
N LEU A 80 23.05 9.70 -12.84
CA LEU A 80 21.63 9.43 -12.68
C LEU A 80 20.72 10.46 -13.35
N LEU A 81 21.23 11.66 -13.63
CA LEU A 81 20.53 12.72 -14.36
C LEU A 81 20.65 12.57 -15.89
N GLY A 82 21.47 11.64 -16.36
CA GLY A 82 21.64 11.39 -17.80
C GLY A 82 20.35 10.83 -18.45
N SER A 83 20.11 11.22 -19.69
CA SER A 83 18.91 10.86 -20.46
C SER A 83 18.79 9.34 -20.73
N GLU A 84 19.88 8.58 -20.60
CA GLU A 84 19.90 7.14 -20.87
C GLU A 84 19.28 6.28 -19.75
N SER A 85 19.15 6.83 -18.52
CA SER A 85 18.85 5.97 -17.38
C SER A 85 17.37 5.67 -17.15
N GLN A 86 16.44 6.36 -17.77
CA GLN A 86 14.96 6.25 -17.52
C GLN A 86 14.56 6.11 -16.03
N LEU A 87 15.54 6.13 -15.11
CA LEU A 87 15.34 5.89 -13.68
C LEU A 87 14.45 6.96 -13.05
N MET A 88 14.70 8.22 -13.39
CA MET A 88 13.88 9.34 -12.93
C MET A 88 12.43 9.20 -13.39
N THR A 89 12.23 8.86 -14.66
CA THR A 89 10.90 8.66 -15.25
C THR A 89 10.16 7.52 -14.55
N ARG A 90 10.81 6.39 -14.32
CA ARG A 90 10.23 5.24 -13.61
C ARG A 90 9.87 5.59 -12.16
N LEU A 91 10.76 6.30 -11.45
CA LEU A 91 10.48 6.77 -10.09
C LEU A 91 9.29 7.73 -10.05
N LEU A 92 9.23 8.68 -10.98
CA LEU A 92 8.12 9.64 -11.04
C LEU A 92 6.79 8.95 -11.38
N ILE A 93 6.78 7.94 -12.27
CA ILE A 93 5.57 7.17 -12.60
C ILE A 93 5.12 6.35 -11.38
N ALA A 94 6.04 5.69 -10.69
CA ALA A 94 5.72 4.92 -9.48
C ALA A 94 5.15 5.83 -8.38
N LEU A 95 5.78 6.97 -8.17
CA LEU A 95 5.35 7.97 -7.19
C LEU A 95 3.99 8.58 -7.57
N PHE A 96 3.80 8.95 -8.84
CA PHE A 96 2.50 9.43 -9.35
C PHE A 96 1.40 8.41 -9.12
N GLY A 97 1.61 7.14 -9.48
CA GLY A 97 0.64 6.08 -9.27
C GLY A 97 0.28 5.91 -7.78
N ALA A 98 1.28 5.84 -6.92
CA ALA A 98 1.07 5.74 -5.47
C ALA A 98 0.25 6.92 -4.93
N GLN A 99 0.60 8.16 -5.32
CA GLN A 99 -0.11 9.37 -4.90
C GLN A 99 -1.54 9.43 -5.47
N ALA A 100 -1.74 8.99 -6.70
CA ALA A 100 -3.07 8.96 -7.33
C ALA A 100 -4.02 8.00 -6.59
N PHE A 101 -3.57 6.78 -6.31
CA PHE A 101 -4.34 5.83 -5.50
C PHE A 101 -4.59 6.36 -4.09
N GLY A 102 -3.57 6.94 -3.44
CA GLY A 102 -3.71 7.56 -2.12
C GLY A 102 -4.71 8.73 -2.11
N ALA A 103 -4.71 9.56 -3.14
CA ALA A 103 -5.66 10.68 -3.28
C ALA A 103 -7.11 10.19 -3.44
N ILE A 104 -7.35 9.07 -4.14
CA ILE A 104 -8.67 8.42 -4.21
C ILE A 104 -9.10 7.98 -2.81
N GLY A 105 -8.19 7.35 -2.06
CA GLY A 105 -8.46 6.96 -0.67
C GLY A 105 -8.71 8.15 0.25
N LEU A 106 -7.98 9.24 0.07
CA LEU A 106 -8.22 10.49 0.81
C LEU A 106 -9.60 11.08 0.50
N ALA A 107 -10.04 11.02 -0.74
CA ALA A 107 -11.39 11.44 -1.13
C ALA A 107 -12.48 10.54 -0.51
N ASP A 108 -12.24 9.22 -0.41
CA ASP A 108 -13.11 8.26 0.27
C ASP A 108 -13.21 8.58 1.77
N ASP A 109 -12.08 8.79 2.44
CA ASP A 109 -12.04 9.13 3.87
C ASP A 109 -12.66 10.52 4.14
N ALA A 110 -12.41 11.51 3.29
CA ALA A 110 -13.04 12.83 3.38
C ALA A 110 -14.56 12.76 3.17
N ALA A 111 -15.04 11.90 2.26
CA ALA A 111 -16.48 11.67 2.09
C ALA A 111 -17.11 11.04 3.33
N ARG A 112 -16.42 10.09 3.98
CA ARG A 112 -16.85 9.50 5.25
C ARG A 112 -16.97 10.53 6.37
N LEU A 113 -16.01 11.45 6.46
CA LEU A 113 -16.03 12.51 7.48
C LEU A 113 -17.20 13.48 7.28
N ARG A 114 -17.56 13.78 6.02
CA ARG A 114 -18.65 14.69 5.70
C ARG A 114 -20.02 14.05 5.78
N SER A 115 -20.10 12.73 5.57
CA SER A 115 -21.37 11.99 5.56
C SER A 115 -21.83 11.69 6.99
N ARG A 116 -23.11 12.05 7.32
CA ARG A 116 -23.75 11.65 8.58
C ARG A 116 -23.80 10.13 8.76
N ALA A 117 -24.01 9.39 7.67
CA ALA A 117 -24.07 7.92 7.68
C ALA A 117 -22.68 7.24 7.61
N GLN A 118 -21.58 7.99 7.72
CA GLN A 118 -20.20 7.49 7.60
C GLN A 118 -19.93 6.67 6.32
N LEU A 119 -20.71 6.91 5.28
CA LEU A 119 -20.55 6.29 3.98
C LEU A 119 -19.45 7.03 3.21
N GLY A 120 -18.43 6.31 2.79
CA GLY A 120 -17.41 6.81 1.86
C GLY A 120 -17.97 6.98 0.45
N LEU A 121 -17.08 7.05 -0.53
CA LEU A 121 -17.46 7.08 -1.94
C LEU A 121 -18.29 5.85 -2.32
N ARG A 122 -19.29 6.03 -3.17
CA ARG A 122 -20.03 4.90 -3.75
C ARG A 122 -19.05 3.98 -4.49
N ARG A 123 -19.31 2.67 -4.46
CA ARG A 123 -18.42 1.66 -5.02
C ARG A 123 -18.07 1.89 -6.50
N LEU A 124 -19.08 2.17 -7.35
CA LEU A 124 -18.86 2.35 -8.79
C LEU A 124 -17.96 3.56 -9.12
N PRO A 125 -18.21 4.81 -8.65
CA PRO A 125 -17.32 5.92 -8.93
C PRO A 125 -15.91 5.72 -8.36
N ARG A 126 -15.75 5.06 -7.22
CA ARG A 126 -14.44 4.75 -6.67
C ARG A 126 -13.68 3.77 -7.58
N LEU A 127 -14.29 2.65 -7.99
CA LEU A 127 -13.69 1.70 -8.93
C LEU A 127 -13.34 2.38 -10.27
N ALA A 128 -14.17 3.29 -10.74
CA ALA A 128 -13.88 4.06 -11.96
C ALA A 128 -12.64 4.95 -11.80
N LEU A 129 -12.48 5.61 -10.64
CA LEU A 129 -11.29 6.41 -10.32
C LEU A 129 -10.04 5.54 -10.19
N GLU A 130 -10.12 4.39 -9.53
CA GLU A 130 -9.02 3.43 -9.43
C GLU A 130 -8.61 2.89 -10.80
N ALA A 131 -9.58 2.53 -11.65
CA ALA A 131 -9.32 2.10 -13.02
C ALA A 131 -8.70 3.22 -13.87
N ALA A 132 -9.15 4.46 -13.70
CA ALA A 132 -8.56 5.62 -14.39
C ALA A 132 -7.11 5.88 -13.94
N ALA A 133 -6.82 5.77 -12.63
CA ALA A 133 -5.47 5.89 -12.09
C ALA A 133 -4.56 4.78 -12.61
N ALA A 134 -5.04 3.52 -12.61
CA ALA A 134 -4.32 2.38 -13.18
C ALA A 134 -4.03 2.59 -14.68
N ALA A 135 -5.03 3.00 -15.45
CA ALA A 135 -4.88 3.30 -16.88
C ALA A 135 -3.86 4.41 -17.12
N ALA A 136 -3.89 5.50 -16.32
CA ALA A 136 -2.93 6.59 -16.43
C ALA A 136 -1.47 6.10 -16.19
N VAL A 137 -1.24 5.27 -15.17
CA VAL A 137 0.07 4.66 -14.90
C VAL A 137 0.53 3.81 -16.09
N LEU A 138 -0.34 2.94 -16.62
CA LEU A 138 0.00 2.05 -17.74
C LEU A 138 0.27 2.83 -19.03
N VAL A 139 -0.49 3.89 -19.30
CA VAL A 139 -0.25 4.79 -20.45
C VAL A 139 1.10 5.50 -20.30
N LEU A 140 1.41 6.03 -19.11
CA LEU A 140 2.70 6.67 -18.85
C LEU A 140 3.87 5.70 -19.05
N LEU A 141 3.74 4.45 -18.59
CA LEU A 141 4.75 3.40 -18.83
C LEU A 141 4.86 3.05 -20.31
N ALA A 142 3.73 2.94 -21.03
CA ALA A 142 3.73 2.61 -22.46
C ALA A 142 4.38 3.72 -23.29
N VAL A 143 4.01 4.99 -23.08
CA VAL A 143 4.59 6.14 -23.80
C VAL A 143 6.09 6.26 -23.58
N ASN A 144 6.57 5.93 -22.39
CA ASN A 144 8.00 5.95 -22.08
C ASN A 144 8.73 4.63 -22.41
N GLY A 145 8.08 3.65 -23.06
CA GLY A 145 8.69 2.38 -23.43
C GLY A 145 9.10 1.51 -22.22
N CYS A 146 8.45 1.69 -21.08
CA CYS A 146 8.77 1.04 -19.81
C CYS A 146 7.74 -0.02 -19.40
N LEU A 147 6.66 -0.20 -20.18
CA LEU A 147 5.58 -1.12 -19.86
C LEU A 147 6.05 -2.58 -20.00
N PRO A 148 5.95 -3.43 -18.96
CA PRO A 148 6.24 -4.85 -19.09
C PRO A 148 5.17 -5.55 -19.93
N THR A 149 5.58 -6.19 -21.03
CA THR A 149 4.70 -6.90 -21.98
C THR A 149 4.51 -8.37 -21.66
N GLY A 150 5.23 -8.89 -20.67
CA GLY A 150 5.15 -10.28 -20.21
C GLY A 150 5.36 -10.40 -18.72
N LEU A 151 5.48 -11.62 -18.27
CA LEU A 151 5.78 -11.96 -16.88
C LEU A 151 6.84 -13.06 -16.81
N GLN A 152 7.66 -13.01 -15.78
CA GLN A 152 8.61 -14.09 -15.49
C GLN A 152 7.93 -15.11 -14.56
N LEU A 153 7.89 -16.37 -14.99
CA LEU A 153 7.37 -17.47 -14.17
C LEU A 153 8.52 -18.34 -13.67
N PRO A 154 8.60 -18.65 -12.39
CA PRO A 154 9.60 -19.58 -11.85
C PRO A 154 9.48 -20.92 -12.56
N GLY A 155 10.58 -21.39 -13.19
CA GLY A 155 10.62 -22.67 -13.89
C GLY A 155 10.09 -22.68 -15.33
N ALA A 156 9.25 -21.71 -15.73
CA ALA A 156 8.74 -21.59 -17.10
C ALA A 156 9.42 -20.48 -17.92
N GLY A 157 10.22 -19.62 -17.27
CA GLY A 157 10.91 -18.51 -17.92
C GLY A 157 9.99 -17.32 -18.20
N TYR A 158 10.37 -16.50 -19.20
CA TYR A 158 9.62 -15.33 -19.61
C TYR A 158 8.47 -15.74 -20.53
N VAL A 159 7.24 -15.33 -20.15
CA VAL A 159 6.02 -15.54 -20.94
C VAL A 159 5.55 -14.20 -21.46
N GLU A 160 5.54 -14.05 -22.78
CA GLU A 160 5.07 -12.82 -23.42
C GLU A 160 3.54 -12.82 -23.49
N LEU A 161 2.92 -11.77 -22.95
CA LEU A 161 1.46 -11.56 -22.96
C LEU A 161 1.02 -10.61 -24.07
N GLY A 162 1.97 -9.91 -24.70
CA GLY A 162 1.71 -8.94 -25.75
C GLY A 162 0.67 -7.89 -25.35
N GLY A 163 -0.33 -7.68 -26.20
CA GLY A 163 -1.41 -6.70 -25.96
C GLY A 163 -2.32 -7.00 -24.76
N ALA A 164 -2.28 -8.20 -24.19
CA ALA A 164 -3.06 -8.54 -23.00
C ALA A 164 -2.40 -8.04 -21.70
N ALA A 165 -1.09 -7.76 -21.70
CA ALA A 165 -0.35 -7.33 -20.53
C ALA A 165 -0.94 -6.06 -19.86
N PRO A 166 -1.26 -4.95 -20.57
CA PRO A 166 -1.82 -3.76 -19.92
C PRO A 166 -3.15 -4.05 -19.22
N VAL A 167 -4.00 -4.88 -19.83
CA VAL A 167 -5.30 -5.25 -19.24
C VAL A 167 -5.09 -6.04 -17.96
N LEU A 168 -4.20 -7.03 -17.98
CA LEU A 168 -3.86 -7.83 -16.81
C LEU A 168 -3.32 -6.96 -15.67
N TRP A 169 -2.34 -6.10 -15.95
CA TRP A 169 -1.73 -5.25 -14.93
C TRP A 169 -2.70 -4.19 -14.40
N GLY A 170 -3.58 -3.66 -15.25
CA GLY A 170 -4.66 -2.77 -14.80
C GLY A 170 -5.61 -3.46 -13.83
N LEU A 171 -6.02 -4.69 -14.13
CA LEU A 171 -6.85 -5.50 -13.23
C LEU A 171 -6.13 -5.81 -11.91
N VAL A 172 -4.85 -6.14 -11.96
CA VAL A 172 -4.04 -6.41 -10.75
C VAL A 172 -3.95 -5.17 -9.87
N LEU A 173 -3.71 -3.98 -10.43
CA LEU A 173 -3.65 -2.72 -9.67
C LEU A 173 -4.97 -2.43 -8.96
N VAL A 174 -6.10 -2.50 -9.67
CA VAL A 174 -7.43 -2.24 -9.07
C VAL A 174 -7.79 -3.31 -8.04
N ALA A 175 -7.52 -4.59 -8.34
CA ALA A 175 -7.79 -5.67 -7.40
C ALA A 175 -6.93 -5.54 -6.12
N LEU A 176 -5.65 -5.16 -6.25
CA LEU A 176 -4.77 -4.93 -5.11
C LEU A 176 -5.26 -3.75 -4.26
N ALA A 177 -5.73 -2.66 -4.88
CA ALA A 177 -6.31 -1.51 -4.20
C ALA A 177 -7.53 -1.91 -3.35
N GLU A 178 -8.46 -2.68 -3.93
CA GLU A 178 -9.64 -3.18 -3.21
C GLU A 178 -9.25 -4.18 -2.10
N CYS A 179 -8.26 -5.06 -2.33
CA CYS A 179 -7.75 -5.98 -1.31
C CYS A 179 -7.10 -5.23 -0.13
N ALA A 180 -6.24 -4.25 -0.40
CA ALA A 180 -5.58 -3.46 0.64
C ALA A 180 -6.59 -2.68 1.50
N ARG A 181 -7.66 -2.17 0.89
CA ARG A 181 -8.73 -1.47 1.60
C ARG A 181 -9.48 -2.39 2.57
N THR A 182 -9.64 -3.67 2.25
CA THR A 182 -10.29 -4.65 3.16
C THR A 182 -9.39 -4.99 4.36
N ALA A 183 -8.09 -4.78 4.27
CA ALA A 183 -7.13 -5.06 5.34
C ALA A 183 -7.12 -4.01 6.46
N ASP A 184 -7.74 -2.83 6.27
CA ASP A 184 -7.83 -1.76 7.30
C ASP A 184 -8.82 -2.10 8.45
N GLY A 185 -8.80 -3.34 8.90
CA GLY A 185 -9.66 -3.83 9.99
C GLY A 185 -8.93 -4.03 11.31
N ALA A 186 -7.69 -4.46 11.27
CA ALA A 186 -6.89 -4.80 12.45
C ALA A 186 -5.76 -3.79 12.67
N ASP A 187 -5.57 -3.41 13.93
CA ASP A 187 -4.59 -2.41 14.33
C ASP A 187 -3.16 -2.84 13.95
N GLY A 188 -2.40 -1.94 13.35
CA GLY A 188 -1.00 -2.14 12.99
C GLY A 188 -0.74 -3.02 11.77
N THR A 189 -1.66 -3.90 11.40
CA THR A 189 -1.41 -4.97 10.42
C THR A 189 -1.06 -4.44 9.03
N VAL A 190 -1.78 -3.46 8.53
CA VAL A 190 -1.51 -2.82 7.23
C VAL A 190 -0.10 -2.23 7.18
N CYS A 191 0.29 -1.49 8.23
CA CYS A 191 1.59 -0.84 8.28
C CYS A 191 2.73 -1.83 8.51
N GLY A 192 2.54 -2.83 9.38
CA GLY A 192 3.55 -3.85 9.66
C GLY A 192 3.82 -4.76 8.46
N THR A 193 2.78 -5.20 7.76
CA THR A 193 2.91 -6.01 6.54
C THR A 193 3.52 -5.22 5.39
N ALA A 194 3.10 -3.97 5.20
CA ALA A 194 3.68 -3.08 4.20
C ALA A 194 5.16 -2.77 4.50
N PHE A 195 5.55 -2.61 5.77
CA PHE A 195 6.95 -2.43 6.15
C PHE A 195 7.82 -3.61 5.68
N ALA A 196 7.39 -4.86 5.93
CA ALA A 196 8.08 -6.04 5.43
C ALA A 196 8.19 -6.05 3.89
N ALA A 197 7.12 -5.66 3.19
CA ALA A 197 7.12 -5.54 1.73
C ALA A 197 8.08 -4.46 1.21
N MET A 198 8.19 -3.31 1.90
CA MET A 198 9.16 -2.25 1.53
C MET A 198 10.61 -2.74 1.68
N LEU A 199 10.92 -3.49 2.73
CA LEU A 199 12.24 -4.13 2.85
C LEU A 199 12.49 -5.10 1.69
N GLY A 200 11.46 -5.85 1.29
CA GLY A 200 11.51 -6.74 0.13
C GLY A 200 11.81 -6.00 -1.16
N LEU A 201 11.11 -4.91 -1.44
CA LEU A 201 11.36 -4.08 -2.62
C LEU A 201 12.78 -3.54 -2.64
N MET A 202 13.28 -3.01 -1.53
CA MET A 202 14.67 -2.53 -1.43
C MET A 202 15.69 -3.62 -1.76
N MET A 203 15.48 -4.84 -1.26
CA MET A 203 16.37 -5.98 -1.55
C MET A 203 16.28 -6.41 -3.01
N LEU A 204 15.08 -6.46 -3.58
CA LEU A 204 14.85 -6.83 -4.98
C LEU A 204 15.45 -5.81 -5.95
N GLU A 205 15.19 -4.51 -5.73
CA GLU A 205 15.76 -3.45 -6.55
C GLU A 205 17.28 -3.45 -6.51
N THR A 206 17.87 -3.76 -5.35
CA THR A 206 19.32 -3.91 -5.23
C THR A 206 19.84 -5.10 -6.03
N ARG A 207 19.16 -6.25 -5.99
CA ARG A 207 19.57 -7.46 -6.75
C ARG A 207 19.39 -7.29 -8.25
N LEU A 208 18.33 -6.61 -8.68
CA LEU A 208 17.99 -6.38 -10.08
C LEU A 208 18.76 -5.21 -10.71
N GLY A 209 19.62 -4.53 -9.96
CA GLY A 209 20.38 -3.39 -10.45
C GLY A 209 19.60 -2.07 -10.49
N TRP A 210 18.37 -2.04 -9.95
CA TRP A 210 17.52 -0.85 -9.85
C TRP A 210 17.74 -0.06 -8.54
N PHE A 211 18.91 -0.19 -7.94
CA PHE A 211 19.23 0.37 -6.62
C PHE A 211 18.84 1.85 -6.41
N PRO A 212 18.93 2.77 -7.40
CA PRO A 212 18.49 4.14 -7.18
C PRO A 212 16.97 4.29 -6.97
N LEU A 213 16.15 3.37 -7.47
CA LEU A 213 14.70 3.38 -7.27
C LEU A 213 14.33 2.99 -5.84
N ALA A 214 15.20 2.30 -5.12
CA ALA A 214 15.02 1.90 -3.71
C ALA A 214 14.84 3.10 -2.75
N VAL A 215 15.02 4.33 -3.22
CA VAL A 215 14.73 5.56 -2.44
C VAL A 215 13.27 5.62 -2.02
N LEU A 216 12.32 5.22 -2.90
CA LEU A 216 10.89 5.23 -2.58
C LEU A 216 10.53 4.22 -1.48
N PRO A 217 10.83 2.92 -1.62
CA PRO A 217 10.55 1.97 -0.54
C PRO A 217 11.37 2.25 0.73
N ALA A 218 12.59 2.79 0.65
CA ALA A 218 13.36 3.20 1.82
C ALA A 218 12.68 4.33 2.61
N ALA A 219 12.25 5.39 1.93
CA ALA A 219 11.53 6.50 2.54
C ALA A 219 10.23 6.02 3.20
N LEU A 220 9.48 5.16 2.49
CA LEU A 220 8.22 4.62 3.00
C LEU A 220 8.43 3.63 4.15
N ALA A 221 9.48 2.82 4.14
CA ALA A 221 9.84 1.95 5.27
C ALA A 221 10.06 2.76 6.55
N GLY A 222 10.82 3.86 6.46
CA GLY A 222 10.99 4.78 7.58
C GLY A 222 9.68 5.39 8.06
N ALA A 223 8.86 5.86 7.12
CA ALA A 223 7.54 6.43 7.41
C ALA A 223 6.60 5.43 8.10
N LEU A 224 6.55 4.18 7.62
CA LEU A 224 5.72 3.11 8.21
C LEU A 224 6.17 2.74 9.62
N LEU A 225 7.49 2.67 9.84
CA LEU A 225 8.03 2.39 11.17
C LEU A 225 7.65 3.49 12.17
N ALA A 226 7.72 4.77 11.76
CA ALA A 226 7.25 5.87 12.59
C ALA A 226 5.74 5.83 12.81
N PHE A 227 4.96 5.54 11.77
CA PHE A 227 3.51 5.49 11.88
C PHE A 227 3.02 4.38 12.83
N LEU A 228 3.74 3.26 12.94
CA LEU A 228 3.46 2.21 13.91
C LEU A 228 3.47 2.69 15.37
N LEU A 229 4.11 3.81 15.71
CA LEU A 229 4.05 4.40 17.05
C LEU A 229 2.61 4.76 17.47
N TRP A 230 1.74 5.07 16.50
CA TRP A 230 0.32 5.37 16.74
C TRP A 230 -0.63 4.26 16.27
N ASN A 231 -0.18 3.41 15.35
CA ASN A 231 -1.02 2.38 14.74
C ASN A 231 -0.87 0.99 15.37
N PHE A 232 0.20 0.75 16.17
CA PHE A 232 0.36 -0.51 16.92
C PHE A 232 -0.78 -0.72 17.92
N PRO A 233 -1.26 -1.97 18.11
CA PRO A 233 -2.35 -2.26 19.05
C PRO A 233 -2.08 -1.84 20.51
N PRO A 234 -2.96 -1.08 21.18
CA PRO A 234 -4.20 -0.49 20.66
C PRO A 234 -3.94 0.79 19.84
N ALA A 235 -4.47 0.84 18.62
CA ALA A 235 -4.21 1.94 17.71
C ALA A 235 -4.83 3.26 18.20
N LYS A 236 -4.08 4.35 18.02
CA LYS A 236 -4.52 5.73 18.28
C LYS A 236 -4.84 6.47 16.98
N LEU A 237 -4.30 6.00 15.85
CA LEU A 237 -4.48 6.54 14.51
C LEU A 237 -4.43 5.38 13.51
N ARG A 238 -5.33 5.37 12.52
CA ARG A 238 -5.39 4.35 11.46
C ARG A 238 -5.00 4.95 10.12
N PRO A 239 -4.40 4.14 9.22
CA PRO A 239 -4.05 4.59 7.87
C PRO A 239 -5.27 5.02 7.06
N GLY A 240 -6.42 4.39 7.26
CA GLY A 240 -7.65 4.63 6.52
C GLY A 240 -7.57 4.19 5.05
N SER A 241 -8.60 4.50 4.28
CA SER A 241 -8.60 4.24 2.82
C SER A 241 -7.45 4.96 2.13
N CYS A 242 -7.09 6.16 2.59
CA CYS A 242 -5.97 6.94 2.10
C CYS A 242 -4.66 6.15 2.17
N GLY A 243 -4.29 5.63 3.34
CA GLY A 243 -3.06 4.88 3.54
C GLY A 243 -3.08 3.52 2.82
N CYS A 244 -4.20 2.80 2.88
CA CYS A 244 -4.32 1.49 2.25
C CYS A 244 -4.18 1.56 0.72
N LEU A 245 -4.88 2.51 0.07
CA LEU A 245 -4.79 2.71 -1.37
C LEU A 245 -3.42 3.24 -1.79
N TYR A 246 -2.80 4.12 -1.00
CA TYR A 246 -1.43 4.58 -1.22
C TYR A 246 -0.43 3.42 -1.22
N LEU A 247 -0.51 2.54 -0.21
CA LEU A 247 0.36 1.36 -0.10
C LEU A 247 0.13 0.37 -1.24
N ALA A 248 -1.13 0.15 -1.64
CA ALA A 248 -1.46 -0.66 -2.81
C ALA A 248 -0.85 -0.06 -4.09
N GLY A 249 -0.92 1.27 -4.24
CA GLY A 249 -0.28 2.00 -5.33
C GLY A 249 1.23 1.78 -5.38
N VAL A 250 1.93 1.86 -4.25
CA VAL A 250 3.39 1.56 -4.19
C VAL A 250 3.66 0.11 -4.55
N LEU A 251 2.97 -0.85 -3.91
CA LEU A 251 3.16 -2.29 -4.10
C LEU A 251 2.80 -2.78 -5.50
N GLY A 252 1.94 -2.06 -6.21
CA GLY A 252 1.60 -2.36 -7.60
C GLY A 252 2.49 -1.63 -8.60
N CYS A 253 2.68 -0.31 -8.44
CA CYS A 253 3.39 0.51 -9.42
C CYS A 253 4.90 0.32 -9.41
N VAL A 254 5.54 0.10 -8.24
CA VAL A 254 7.01 -0.09 -8.18
C VAL A 254 7.44 -1.36 -8.92
N PRO A 255 6.83 -2.54 -8.70
CA PRO A 255 7.12 -3.74 -9.49
C PRO A 255 6.91 -3.55 -11.00
N LEU A 256 5.84 -2.86 -11.40
CA LEU A 256 5.61 -2.49 -12.80
C LEU A 256 6.75 -1.64 -13.38
N CYS A 257 7.21 -0.63 -12.63
CA CYS A 257 8.26 0.27 -13.07
C CYS A 257 9.63 -0.40 -13.18
N ILE A 258 9.92 -1.42 -12.40
CA ILE A 258 11.15 -2.20 -12.50
C ILE A 258 11.07 -3.35 -13.53
N GLY A 259 9.89 -3.54 -14.15
CA GLY A 259 9.69 -4.57 -15.19
C GLY A 259 9.36 -5.97 -14.66
N TYR A 260 9.04 -6.10 -13.37
CA TYR A 260 8.69 -7.36 -12.69
C TYR A 260 7.33 -7.22 -11.99
N ALA A 261 6.30 -6.92 -12.78
CA ALA A 261 4.94 -6.66 -12.28
C ALA A 261 4.37 -7.78 -11.41
N GLU A 262 4.73 -9.03 -11.70
CA GLU A 262 4.35 -10.23 -10.95
C GLU A 262 4.79 -10.22 -9.49
N LEU A 263 5.85 -9.49 -9.16
CA LEU A 263 6.32 -9.36 -7.77
C LEU A 263 5.31 -8.65 -6.85
N SER A 264 4.36 -7.91 -7.42
CA SER A 264 3.24 -7.35 -6.66
C SER A 264 2.39 -8.41 -5.96
N ILE A 265 2.38 -9.65 -6.47
CA ILE A 265 1.60 -10.74 -5.89
C ILE A 265 2.23 -11.23 -4.57
N PRO A 266 3.47 -11.73 -4.55
CA PRO A 266 4.08 -12.21 -3.30
C PRO A 266 4.35 -11.07 -2.30
N LEU A 267 4.75 -9.87 -2.74
CA LEU A 267 5.03 -8.76 -1.83
C LEU A 267 3.78 -8.25 -1.10
N ALA A 268 2.63 -8.29 -1.77
CA ALA A 268 1.34 -7.90 -1.19
C ALA A 268 0.52 -9.10 -0.68
N LEU A 269 1.15 -10.25 -0.40
CA LEU A 269 0.48 -11.49 0.00
C LEU A 269 -0.55 -11.31 1.12
N PRO A 270 -0.30 -10.55 2.22
CA PRO A 270 -1.30 -10.31 3.25
C PRO A 270 -2.55 -9.59 2.72
N PHE A 271 -2.38 -8.60 1.84
CA PHE A 271 -3.52 -7.88 1.25
C PHE A 271 -4.34 -8.79 0.34
N TRP A 272 -3.68 -9.62 -0.47
CA TRP A 272 -4.36 -10.62 -1.29
C TRP A 272 -5.11 -11.65 -0.45
N ALA A 273 -4.55 -12.08 0.69
CA ALA A 273 -5.21 -13.01 1.59
C ALA A 273 -6.48 -12.39 2.21
N GLU A 274 -6.41 -11.13 2.67
CA GLU A 274 -7.54 -10.40 3.25
C GLU A 274 -8.67 -10.21 2.21
N GLY A 275 -8.35 -9.62 1.07
CA GLY A 275 -9.32 -9.34 0.01
C GLY A 275 -9.83 -10.61 -0.68
N GLY A 276 -8.95 -11.59 -0.92
CA GLY A 276 -9.30 -12.87 -1.50
C GLY A 276 -10.30 -13.66 -0.65
N MET A 277 -10.13 -13.64 0.67
CA MET A 277 -11.09 -14.26 1.59
C MET A 277 -12.47 -13.60 1.51
N VAL A 278 -12.53 -12.27 1.41
CA VAL A 278 -13.79 -11.53 1.23
C VAL A 278 -14.42 -11.85 -0.13
N LEU A 279 -13.62 -11.89 -1.18
CA LEU A 279 -14.12 -12.22 -2.52
C LEU A 279 -14.68 -13.63 -2.57
N LEU A 280 -13.98 -14.62 -2.01
CA LEU A 280 -14.45 -16.02 -1.91
C LEU A 280 -15.74 -16.11 -1.11
N GLN A 281 -15.85 -15.37 0.01
CA GLN A 281 -17.07 -15.30 0.80
C GLN A 281 -18.27 -14.79 -0.02
N ILE A 282 -18.07 -13.70 -0.78
CA ILE A 282 -19.13 -13.09 -1.60
C ILE A 282 -19.55 -14.05 -2.73
N LEU A 283 -18.59 -14.64 -3.43
CA LEU A 283 -18.87 -15.58 -4.55
C LEU A 283 -19.61 -16.83 -4.06
N TYR A 284 -19.11 -17.43 -2.98
CA TYR A 284 -19.73 -18.62 -2.41
C TYR A 284 -21.16 -18.34 -1.91
N HIS A 285 -21.34 -17.20 -1.21
CA HIS A 285 -22.65 -16.79 -0.73
C HIS A 285 -23.66 -16.55 -1.88
N ARG A 286 -23.19 -15.97 -3.00
CA ARG A 286 -24.04 -15.77 -4.20
C ARG A 286 -24.49 -17.08 -4.84
N ILE A 287 -23.65 -18.12 -4.79
CA ILE A 287 -23.93 -19.41 -5.42
C ILE A 287 -24.78 -20.31 -4.50
N THR A 288 -24.46 -20.34 -3.19
CA THR A 288 -25.03 -21.32 -2.26
C THR A 288 -26.06 -20.74 -1.28
N GLY A 289 -26.15 -19.40 -1.18
CA GLY A 289 -26.96 -18.69 -0.16
C GLY A 289 -26.43 -18.84 1.27
N ARG A 290 -25.27 -19.49 1.47
CA ARG A 290 -24.67 -19.75 2.79
C ARG A 290 -23.28 -19.10 2.91
N PRO A 291 -22.88 -18.67 4.12
CA PRO A 291 -21.54 -18.17 4.33
C PRO A 291 -20.50 -19.31 4.26
N LEU A 292 -19.38 -19.11 3.55
CA LEU A 292 -18.25 -20.03 3.49
C LEU A 292 -17.45 -20.00 4.80
N PHE A 293 -17.14 -18.79 5.28
CA PHE A 293 -16.41 -18.55 6.52
C PHE A 293 -17.33 -17.96 7.57
N ARG A 294 -17.11 -18.29 8.85
CA ARG A 294 -17.86 -17.69 9.97
C ARG A 294 -17.65 -16.20 10.10
N ALA A 295 -16.45 -15.75 9.75
CA ALA A 295 -16.07 -14.34 9.70
C ALA A 295 -15.09 -14.12 8.54
N ALA A 296 -15.17 -13.00 7.86
CA ALA A 296 -14.24 -12.51 6.84
C ALA A 296 -14.13 -10.99 7.03
N PRO A 297 -13.00 -10.37 6.78
CA PRO A 297 -11.70 -10.84 6.24
C PRO A 297 -10.88 -11.73 7.20
N LEU A 298 -9.62 -12.05 6.83
CA LEU A 298 -8.75 -12.97 7.54
C LEU A 298 -8.50 -12.56 9.00
N HIS A 299 -8.27 -11.26 9.27
CA HIS A 299 -8.08 -10.77 10.64
C HIS A 299 -9.30 -11.06 11.51
N ARG A 300 -10.53 -10.83 11.02
CA ARG A 300 -11.77 -11.14 11.77
C ARG A 300 -11.95 -12.63 12.01
N TRP A 301 -11.49 -13.46 11.08
CA TRP A 301 -11.52 -14.91 11.26
C TRP A 301 -10.56 -15.38 12.37
N LEU A 302 -9.38 -14.76 12.46
CA LEU A 302 -8.43 -15.01 13.56
C LEU A 302 -9.01 -14.54 14.90
N GLU A 303 -9.60 -13.34 14.95
CA GLU A 303 -10.26 -12.80 16.14
C GLU A 303 -11.43 -13.69 16.60
N ALA A 304 -12.25 -14.18 15.66
CA ALA A 304 -13.35 -15.11 15.95
C ALA A 304 -12.88 -16.48 16.50
N ARG A 305 -11.59 -16.79 16.33
CA ARG A 305 -10.93 -17.95 16.94
C ARG A 305 -10.25 -17.67 18.28
N GLY A 306 -10.40 -16.44 18.79
CA GLY A 306 -9.85 -16.04 20.09
C GLY A 306 -8.45 -15.41 20.00
N ALA A 307 -7.94 -15.10 18.81
CA ALA A 307 -6.67 -14.39 18.68
C ALA A 307 -6.83 -12.92 19.15
N GLY A 308 -5.96 -12.49 20.07
CA GLY A 308 -5.90 -11.08 20.47
C GLY A 308 -5.32 -10.18 19.37
N PRO A 309 -5.53 -8.84 19.45
CA PRO A 309 -5.08 -7.91 18.40
C PRO A 309 -3.57 -8.01 18.10
N VAL A 310 -2.74 -8.14 19.11
CA VAL A 310 -1.27 -8.30 18.94
C VAL A 310 -0.93 -9.62 18.25
N THR A 311 -1.67 -10.68 18.54
CA THR A 311 -1.48 -12.00 17.91
C THR A 311 -1.85 -11.94 16.42
N VAL A 312 -2.95 -11.24 16.08
CA VAL A 312 -3.36 -11.01 14.68
C VAL A 312 -2.29 -10.22 13.93
N PHE A 313 -1.76 -9.16 14.55
CA PHE A 313 -0.64 -8.38 14.00
C PHE A 313 0.55 -9.27 13.65
N TYR A 314 1.01 -10.11 14.57
CA TYR A 314 2.16 -11.00 14.31
C TYR A 314 1.88 -12.04 13.22
N TRP A 315 0.70 -12.64 13.17
CA TRP A 315 0.35 -13.59 12.11
C TRP A 315 0.36 -12.96 10.72
N LEU A 316 -0.20 -11.76 10.58
CA LEU A 316 -0.23 -11.07 9.29
C LEU A 316 1.16 -10.54 8.90
N CYS A 317 1.97 -10.07 9.85
CA CYS A 317 3.36 -9.70 9.59
C CYS A 317 4.19 -10.93 9.18
N ALA A 318 4.02 -12.08 9.82
CA ALA A 318 4.67 -13.32 9.43
C ALA A 318 4.29 -13.74 7.99
N LEU A 319 3.01 -13.60 7.62
CA LEU A 319 2.56 -13.82 6.24
C LEU A 319 3.24 -12.84 5.27
N GLY A 320 3.43 -11.57 5.67
CA GLY A 320 4.19 -10.59 4.89
C GLY A 320 5.66 -10.98 4.69
N VAL A 321 6.31 -11.50 5.73
CA VAL A 321 7.69 -12.01 5.65
C VAL A 321 7.76 -13.27 4.76
N CYS A 322 6.76 -14.15 4.80
CA CYS A 322 6.66 -15.26 3.86
C CYS A 322 6.54 -14.77 2.42
N GLY A 323 5.72 -13.74 2.18
CA GLY A 323 5.60 -13.10 0.86
C GLY A 323 6.91 -12.50 0.37
N LEU A 324 7.65 -11.81 1.26
CA LEU A 324 9.00 -11.32 0.98
C LEU A 324 9.95 -12.45 0.60
N ALA A 325 9.97 -13.55 1.36
CA ALA A 325 10.83 -14.69 1.08
C ALA A 325 10.50 -15.33 -0.28
N LEU A 326 9.21 -15.44 -0.62
CA LEU A 326 8.76 -15.91 -1.93
C LEU A 326 9.21 -14.97 -3.05
N ALA A 327 9.06 -13.65 -2.89
CA ALA A 327 9.51 -12.67 -3.88
C ALA A 327 11.02 -12.75 -4.13
N LEU A 328 11.82 -12.90 -3.07
CA LEU A 328 13.27 -13.06 -3.17
C LEU A 328 13.70 -14.39 -3.80
N ALA A 329 12.92 -15.45 -3.58
CA ALA A 329 13.15 -16.75 -4.22
C ALA A 329 12.76 -16.74 -5.71
N PHE A 330 11.82 -15.89 -6.08
CA PHE A 330 11.36 -15.71 -7.45
C PHE A 330 12.45 -15.09 -8.35
N VAL A 331 13.21 -14.14 -7.81
CA VAL A 331 14.31 -13.44 -8.50
C VAL A 331 15.63 -14.15 -8.16
N ARG A 332 15.87 -15.28 -8.80
CA ARG A 332 17.13 -16.03 -8.70
C ARG A 332 17.99 -15.83 -9.93
#